data_6fbe79517c3e827b6c34fc28ad979816
#
_entry.id   6fbe79517c3e827b6c34fc28ad979816
#
_cell.length_a   1.000
_cell.length_b   1.000
_cell.length_c   1.000
_cell.angle_alpha   90.00
_cell.angle_beta   90.00
_cell.angle_gamma   90.00
#
_symmetry.space_group_name_H-M   'P 1'
#
loop_
_entity.id
_entity.type
_entity.pdbx_description
1 polymer ?
#
loop_
_entity_poly.entity_id
_entity_poly.type
_entity_poly.pdbx_seq_one_letter_code
_entity_poly.pdbx_strand_id
1 'polypeptide(L)'
;IKLEIFRSLHALSVFRRSMVDLQTAMAAAAAERKQRSGAASQERKVRRSGADLGIEAFDPVKHVKKEKADTASMWLVLAFALAISLAMRFVLMPNTSQDKSDILYLMPLSAMILIPQIHRMVMPKSYQEFYTKGTWFKAGFLHTFTFLALAFLLVNPPFGDIAVSYTHLR
;
A
#
# COMPACT_ATOMS: atom_id res chain seq x y z
N ILE A 1 2.01 -26.60 -72.01
CA ILE A 1 0.97 -25.58 -71.90
C ILE A 1 -0.10 -25.94 -70.84
N LYS A 2 -0.63 -27.19 -70.80
CA LYS A 2 -1.66 -27.56 -69.77
C LYS A 2 -1.16 -27.50 -68.33
N LEU A 3 0.12 -27.79 -68.07
CA LEU A 3 0.69 -27.81 -66.71
C LEU A 3 0.87 -26.40 -66.13
N GLU A 4 1.18 -25.41 -66.92
CA GLU A 4 1.30 -24.01 -66.53
C GLU A 4 -0.04 -23.38 -66.11
N ILE A 5 -1.10 -23.73 -66.84
CA ILE A 5 -2.45 -23.26 -66.55
C ILE A 5 -2.94 -23.82 -65.18
N PHE A 6 -2.60 -25.08 -64.88
CA PHE A 6 -2.98 -25.71 -63.61
C PHE A 6 -2.28 -25.09 -62.40
N ARG A 7 -0.96 -24.75 -62.55
CA ARG A 7 -0.21 -24.03 -61.49
C ARG A 7 -0.76 -22.63 -61.25
N SER A 8 -1.15 -21.91 -62.32
CA SER A 8 -1.73 -20.57 -62.23
C SER A 8 -3.08 -20.59 -61.52
N LEU A 9 -3.95 -21.55 -61.81
CA LEU A 9 -5.23 -21.71 -61.15
C LEU A 9 -5.10 -22.10 -59.67
N HIS A 10 -4.13 -22.92 -59.33
CA HIS A 10 -3.88 -23.27 -57.92
C HIS A 10 -3.34 -22.06 -57.14
N ALA A 11 -2.44 -21.27 -57.68
CA ALA A 11 -1.95 -20.03 -57.07
C ALA A 11 -3.07 -19.01 -56.84
N LEU A 12 -3.98 -18.84 -57.80
CA LEU A 12 -5.15 -17.98 -57.67
C LEU A 12 -6.12 -18.46 -56.57
N SER A 13 -6.30 -19.75 -56.40
CA SER A 13 -7.18 -20.31 -55.36
C SER A 13 -6.58 -20.12 -53.95
N VAL A 14 -5.28 -20.24 -53.79
CA VAL A 14 -4.59 -19.99 -52.53
C VAL A 14 -4.63 -18.49 -52.19
N PHE A 15 -4.38 -17.62 -53.15
CA PHE A 15 -4.48 -16.17 -52.95
C PHE A 15 -5.88 -15.72 -52.56
N ARG A 16 -6.90 -16.29 -53.18
CA ARG A 16 -8.29 -16.00 -52.85
C ARG A 16 -8.66 -16.44 -51.43
N ARG A 17 -8.15 -17.59 -50.96
CA ARG A 17 -8.34 -18.02 -49.56
C ARG A 17 -7.67 -17.07 -48.57
N SER A 18 -6.43 -16.67 -48.83
CA SER A 18 -5.72 -15.75 -47.94
C SER A 18 -6.39 -14.37 -47.84
N MET A 19 -7.03 -13.89 -48.94
CA MET A 19 -7.79 -12.64 -48.95
C MET A 19 -9.08 -12.75 -48.10
N VAL A 20 -9.77 -13.87 -48.17
CA VAL A 20 -10.97 -14.13 -47.34
C VAL A 20 -10.60 -14.22 -45.87
N ASP A 21 -9.48 -14.89 -45.53
CA ASP A 21 -9.00 -15.00 -44.16
C ASP A 21 -8.58 -13.63 -43.61
N LEU A 22 -7.99 -12.77 -44.43
CA LEU A 22 -7.65 -11.40 -44.05
C LEU A 22 -8.89 -10.57 -43.77
N GLN A 23 -9.93 -10.68 -44.62
CA GLN A 23 -11.18 -9.95 -44.42
C GLN A 23 -11.91 -10.41 -43.14
N THR A 24 -11.93 -11.71 -42.86
CA THR A 24 -12.52 -12.23 -41.62
C THR A 24 -11.74 -11.79 -40.38
N ALA A 25 -10.42 -11.77 -40.44
CA ALA A 25 -9.59 -11.26 -39.37
C ALA A 25 -9.80 -9.75 -39.11
N MET A 26 -9.92 -8.96 -40.16
CA MET A 26 -10.25 -7.53 -40.06
C MET A 26 -11.65 -7.28 -39.49
N ALA A 27 -12.65 -8.07 -39.90
CA ALA A 27 -14.00 -7.98 -39.35
C ALA A 27 -14.05 -8.37 -37.88
N ALA A 28 -13.33 -9.40 -37.48
CA ALA A 28 -13.20 -9.81 -36.07
C ALA A 28 -12.53 -8.71 -35.21
N ALA A 29 -11.45 -8.10 -35.71
CA ALA A 29 -10.77 -7.00 -35.03
C ALA A 29 -11.67 -5.74 -34.93
N ALA A 30 -12.47 -5.46 -35.93
CA ALA A 30 -13.43 -4.36 -35.88
C ALA A 30 -14.58 -4.61 -34.89
N ALA A 31 -15.06 -5.85 -34.80
CA ALA A 31 -16.06 -6.25 -33.82
C ALA A 31 -15.51 -6.13 -32.36
N GLU A 32 -14.28 -6.55 -32.13
CA GLU A 32 -13.61 -6.42 -30.83
C GLU A 32 -13.42 -4.96 -30.43
N ARG A 33 -13.03 -4.08 -31.37
CA ARG A 33 -12.94 -2.62 -31.11
C ARG A 33 -14.30 -2.04 -30.74
N LYS A 34 -15.38 -2.49 -31.39
CA LYS A 34 -16.73 -2.04 -31.09
C LYS A 34 -17.21 -2.52 -29.72
N GLN A 35 -16.85 -3.73 -29.29
CA GLN A 35 -17.13 -4.23 -27.96
C GLN A 35 -16.36 -3.44 -26.89
N ARG A 36 -15.06 -3.17 -27.11
CA ARG A 36 -14.25 -2.35 -26.19
C ARG A 36 -14.78 -0.91 -26.08
N SER A 37 -15.20 -0.30 -27.17
CA SER A 37 -15.80 1.03 -27.13
C SER A 37 -17.17 1.05 -26.45
N GLY A 38 -17.97 -0.02 -26.59
CA GLY A 38 -19.23 -0.20 -25.89
C GLY A 38 -19.03 -0.37 -24.37
N ALA A 39 -18.06 -1.17 -23.98
CA ALA A 39 -17.70 -1.34 -22.58
C ALA A 39 -17.21 -0.03 -21.92
N ALA A 40 -16.35 0.73 -22.63
CA ALA A 40 -15.90 2.05 -22.16
C ALA A 40 -17.05 3.07 -22.06
N SER A 41 -18.04 2.99 -22.95
CA SER A 41 -19.23 3.83 -22.87
C SER A 41 -20.14 3.46 -21.71
N GLN A 42 -20.27 2.16 -21.42
CA GLN A 42 -21.01 1.67 -20.25
C GLN A 42 -20.33 2.06 -18.94
N GLU A 43 -19.00 1.95 -18.86
CA GLU A 43 -18.23 2.41 -17.70
C GLU A 43 -18.40 3.91 -17.44
N ARG A 44 -18.46 4.74 -18.51
CA ARG A 44 -18.79 6.16 -18.39
C ARG A 44 -20.21 6.41 -17.87
N LYS A 45 -21.20 5.59 -18.29
CA LYS A 45 -22.58 5.69 -17.77
C LYS A 45 -22.66 5.31 -16.30
N VAL A 46 -21.97 4.24 -15.88
CA VAL A 46 -21.91 3.82 -14.47
C VAL A 46 -21.22 4.89 -13.60
N ARG A 47 -20.16 5.53 -14.11
CA ARG A 47 -19.51 6.65 -13.40
C ARG A 47 -20.44 7.87 -13.23
N ARG A 48 -21.27 8.19 -14.25
CA ARG A 48 -22.26 9.27 -14.12
C ARG A 48 -23.36 8.93 -13.12
N SER A 49 -23.82 7.68 -13.12
CA SER A 49 -24.78 7.20 -12.11
C SER A 49 -24.22 7.24 -10.68
N GLY A 50 -22.92 7.00 -10.51
CA GLY A 50 -22.26 7.14 -9.21
C GLY A 50 -22.19 8.58 -8.69
N ALA A 51 -22.08 9.57 -9.59
CA ALA A 51 -22.14 10.98 -9.22
C ALA A 51 -23.51 11.40 -8.68
N ASP A 52 -24.59 10.85 -9.26
CA ASP A 52 -25.96 11.07 -8.79
C ASP A 52 -26.23 10.46 -7.40
N LEU A 53 -25.46 9.45 -7.01
CA LEU A 53 -25.52 8.82 -5.69
C LEU A 53 -24.61 9.52 -4.65
N GLY A 54 -24.01 10.67 -4.97
CA GLY A 54 -23.09 11.38 -4.09
C GLY A 54 -21.75 10.68 -3.90
N ILE A 55 -21.43 9.66 -4.70
CA ILE A 55 -20.15 8.97 -4.69
C ILE A 55 -19.16 9.86 -5.44
N GLU A 56 -18.16 10.38 -4.73
CA GLU A 56 -17.09 11.20 -5.32
C GLU A 56 -16.43 10.45 -6.49
N ALA A 57 -16.33 11.07 -7.66
CA ALA A 57 -15.67 10.49 -8.81
C ALA A 57 -14.21 10.15 -8.43
N PHE A 58 -13.75 8.94 -8.77
CA PHE A 58 -12.39 8.51 -8.48
C PHE A 58 -11.38 9.42 -9.19
N ASP A 59 -10.60 10.15 -8.38
CA ASP A 59 -9.46 10.95 -8.84
C ASP A 59 -8.15 10.19 -8.56
N PRO A 60 -7.49 9.70 -9.61
CA PRO A 60 -6.25 8.92 -9.45
C PRO A 60 -5.11 9.75 -8.84
N VAL A 61 -5.06 11.04 -9.08
CA VAL A 61 -4.00 11.93 -8.53
C VAL A 61 -4.19 12.11 -7.03
N LYS A 62 -5.43 12.35 -6.59
CA LYS A 62 -5.79 12.48 -5.17
C LYS A 62 -5.53 11.16 -4.44
N HIS A 63 -5.85 10.02 -5.08
CA HIS A 63 -5.60 8.70 -4.52
C HIS A 63 -4.11 8.43 -4.28
N VAL A 64 -3.25 8.66 -5.29
CA VAL A 64 -1.80 8.48 -5.17
C VAL A 64 -1.19 9.40 -4.09
N LYS A 65 -1.65 10.65 -3.99
CA LYS A 65 -1.21 11.57 -2.92
C LYS A 65 -1.59 11.05 -1.54
N LYS A 66 -2.81 10.54 -1.40
CA LYS A 66 -3.27 9.95 -0.14
C LYS A 66 -2.45 8.72 0.24
N GLU A 67 -2.18 7.81 -0.69
CA GLU A 67 -1.36 6.62 -0.41
C GLU A 67 0.07 6.98 -0.01
N LYS A 68 0.68 7.99 -0.64
CA LYS A 68 1.99 8.51 -0.24
C LYS A 68 1.95 9.09 1.18
N ALA A 69 0.89 9.82 1.53
CA ALA A 69 0.72 10.35 2.88
C ALA A 69 0.53 9.24 3.92
N ASP A 70 -0.28 8.23 3.61
CA ASP A 70 -0.50 7.08 4.49
C ASP A 70 0.78 6.26 4.68
N THR A 71 1.56 6.03 3.61
CA THR A 71 2.85 5.33 3.68
C THR A 71 3.87 6.11 4.51
N ALA A 72 3.98 7.42 4.30
CA ALA A 72 4.88 8.27 5.08
C ALA A 72 4.48 8.28 6.57
N SER A 73 3.17 8.33 6.86
CA SER A 73 2.63 8.20 8.22
C SER A 73 3.01 6.87 8.86
N MET A 74 2.90 5.77 8.12
CA MET A 74 3.27 4.44 8.61
C MET A 74 4.75 4.37 9.00
N TRP A 75 5.66 4.84 8.16
CA TRP A 75 7.09 4.87 8.47
C TRP A 75 7.42 5.74 9.67
N LEU A 76 6.78 6.90 9.81
CA LEU A 76 6.97 7.77 10.97
C LEU A 76 6.55 7.06 12.26
N VAL A 77 5.41 6.39 12.24
CA VAL A 77 4.89 5.64 13.40
C VAL A 77 5.79 4.47 13.78
N LEU A 78 6.32 3.73 12.79
CA LEU A 78 7.27 2.64 13.03
C LEU A 78 8.57 3.16 13.65
N ALA A 79 9.13 4.24 13.12
CA ALA A 79 10.33 4.88 13.66
C ALA A 79 10.10 5.37 15.09
N PHE A 80 8.94 5.96 15.38
CA PHE A 80 8.57 6.41 16.71
C PHE A 80 8.41 5.24 17.69
N ALA A 81 7.74 4.15 17.28
CA ALA A 81 7.62 2.94 18.09
C ALA A 81 8.98 2.33 18.43
N LEU A 82 9.89 2.29 17.43
CA LEU A 82 11.26 1.81 17.63
C LEU A 82 12.01 2.69 18.65
N ALA A 83 11.96 4.01 18.50
CA ALA A 83 12.63 4.94 19.41
C ALA A 83 12.13 4.79 20.85
N ILE A 84 10.81 4.68 21.04
CA ILE A 84 10.21 4.47 22.36
C ILE A 84 10.59 3.10 22.94
N SER A 85 10.64 2.03 22.14
CA SER A 85 11.04 0.70 22.59
C SER A 85 12.50 0.67 23.04
N LEU A 86 13.39 1.33 22.30
CA LEU A 86 14.80 1.44 22.67
C LEU A 86 14.97 2.28 23.93
N ALA A 87 14.27 3.41 24.04
CA ALA A 87 14.29 4.25 25.24
C ALA A 87 13.78 3.47 26.47
N MET A 88 12.70 2.71 26.32
CA MET A 88 12.21 1.84 27.38
C MET A 88 13.28 0.85 27.82
N ARG A 89 13.88 0.12 26.89
CA ARG A 89 14.84 -0.95 27.21
C ARG A 89 16.14 -0.43 27.81
N PHE A 90 16.75 0.60 27.21
CA PHE A 90 18.11 1.03 27.55
C PHE A 90 18.16 2.19 28.55
N VAL A 91 17.09 2.95 28.66
CA VAL A 91 17.07 4.12 29.57
C VAL A 91 16.14 3.91 30.75
N LEU A 92 14.89 3.48 30.51
CA LEU A 92 13.89 3.44 31.59
C LEU A 92 13.97 2.18 32.44
N MET A 93 14.09 0.99 31.84
CA MET A 93 14.16 -0.26 32.59
C MET A 93 15.34 -0.32 33.57
N PRO A 94 16.58 0.07 33.20
CA PRO A 94 17.70 0.05 34.14
C PRO A 94 17.54 1.01 35.31
N ASN A 95 16.77 2.08 35.15
CA ASN A 95 16.54 3.10 36.16
C ASN A 95 15.23 2.91 36.96
N THR A 96 14.48 1.86 36.67
CA THR A 96 13.19 1.57 37.32
C THR A 96 13.32 0.33 38.19
N SER A 97 12.77 0.38 39.40
CA SER A 97 12.71 -0.79 40.28
C SER A 97 11.93 -1.93 39.64
N GLN A 98 12.33 -3.17 39.92
CA GLN A 98 11.75 -4.37 39.28
C GLN A 98 10.22 -4.44 39.43
N ASP A 99 9.69 -4.06 40.60
CA ASP A 99 8.26 -4.06 40.92
C ASP A 99 7.45 -3.09 40.03
N LYS A 100 8.10 -2.08 39.44
CA LYS A 100 7.44 -1.07 38.57
C LYS A 100 7.73 -1.23 37.09
N SER A 101 8.60 -2.18 36.72
CA SER A 101 9.00 -2.40 35.32
C SER A 101 7.82 -2.77 34.42
N ASP A 102 6.82 -3.47 34.97
CA ASP A 102 5.62 -3.88 34.21
C ASP A 102 4.78 -2.70 33.75
N ILE A 103 4.81 -1.58 34.48
CA ILE A 103 4.10 -0.35 34.09
C ILE A 103 4.66 0.23 32.80
N LEU A 104 5.94 0.00 32.49
CA LEU A 104 6.57 0.48 31.28
C LEU A 104 5.94 -0.11 30.01
N TYR A 105 5.35 -1.30 30.07
CA TYR A 105 4.61 -1.88 28.95
C TYR A 105 3.31 -1.14 28.62
N LEU A 106 2.81 -0.30 29.52
CA LEU A 106 1.66 0.58 29.24
C LEU A 106 2.07 1.90 28.59
N MET A 107 3.37 2.17 28.47
CA MET A 107 3.90 3.39 27.87
C MET A 107 3.38 3.68 26.43
N PRO A 108 3.17 2.67 25.54
CA PRO A 108 2.65 2.95 24.21
C PRO A 108 1.25 3.57 24.22
N LEU A 109 0.44 3.28 25.21
CA LEU A 109 -0.90 3.87 25.34
C LEU A 109 -0.83 5.37 25.58
N SER A 110 0.10 5.82 26.45
CA SER A 110 0.34 7.26 26.67
C SER A 110 1.00 7.91 25.45
N ALA A 111 1.92 7.20 24.77
CA ALA A 111 2.59 7.68 23.58
C ALA A 111 1.63 7.86 22.38
N MET A 112 0.53 7.12 22.32
CA MET A 112 -0.51 7.32 21.29
C MET A 112 -1.03 8.77 21.24
N ILE A 113 -1.08 9.46 22.38
CA ILE A 113 -1.52 10.87 22.46
C ILE A 113 -0.54 11.79 21.73
N LEU A 114 0.73 11.42 21.66
CA LEU A 114 1.79 12.19 21.01
C LEU A 114 1.80 12.00 19.47
N ILE A 115 1.23 10.94 18.95
CA ILE A 115 1.25 10.61 17.53
C ILE A 115 0.72 11.78 16.66
N PRO A 116 -0.46 12.39 16.94
CA PRO A 116 -0.95 13.51 16.17
C PRO A 116 -0.02 14.73 16.22
N GLN A 117 0.60 15.01 17.36
CA GLN A 117 1.53 16.12 17.50
C GLN A 117 2.80 15.90 16.67
N ILE A 118 3.38 14.69 16.74
CA ILE A 118 4.56 14.32 15.95
C ILE A 118 4.27 14.44 14.46
N HIS A 119 3.11 13.96 14.00
CA HIS A 119 2.71 14.11 12.61
C HIS A 119 2.62 15.58 12.17
N ARG A 120 2.04 16.44 13.02
CA ARG A 120 1.96 17.87 12.72
C ARG A 120 3.33 18.56 12.66
N MET A 121 4.30 18.09 13.42
CA MET A 121 5.65 18.65 13.44
C MET A 121 6.52 18.17 12.28
N VAL A 122 6.40 16.89 11.90
CA VAL A 122 7.31 16.22 10.96
C VAL A 122 6.74 16.19 9.54
N MET A 123 5.42 16.03 9.39
CA MET A 123 4.80 15.84 8.09
C MET A 123 4.47 17.16 7.40
N PRO A 124 4.66 17.24 6.06
CA PRO A 124 4.24 18.39 5.26
C PRO A 124 2.73 18.67 5.42
N LYS A 125 2.34 19.94 5.39
CA LYS A 125 0.93 20.36 5.49
C LYS A 125 0.05 19.70 4.41
N SER A 126 0.60 19.51 3.20
CA SER A 126 -0.10 18.84 2.09
C SER A 126 -0.49 17.38 2.39
N TYR A 127 0.18 16.72 3.33
CA TYR A 127 -0.18 15.36 3.74
C TYR A 127 -1.21 15.35 4.87
N GLN A 128 -1.18 16.39 5.72
CA GLN A 128 -2.10 16.49 6.87
C GLN A 128 -3.56 16.60 6.45
N GLU A 129 -3.84 17.13 5.24
CA GLU A 129 -5.18 17.22 4.68
C GLU A 129 -5.85 15.84 4.45
N PHE A 130 -5.04 14.81 4.28
CA PHE A 130 -5.54 13.45 4.06
C PHE A 130 -5.79 12.66 5.35
N TYR A 131 -5.38 13.19 6.50
CA TYR A 131 -5.52 12.47 7.77
C TYR A 131 -6.94 12.57 8.32
N THR A 132 -7.56 11.41 8.45
CA THR A 132 -8.89 11.22 9.02
C THR A 132 -8.80 10.60 10.41
N LYS A 133 -9.93 10.51 11.11
CA LYS A 133 -10.02 9.76 12.38
C LYS A 133 -9.56 8.31 12.21
N GLY A 134 -9.86 7.69 11.05
CA GLY A 134 -9.41 6.34 10.73
C GLY A 134 -7.89 6.23 10.57
N THR A 135 -7.23 7.25 10.02
CA THR A 135 -5.76 7.31 9.94
C THR A 135 -5.12 7.32 11.32
N TRP A 136 -5.66 8.13 12.25
CA TRP A 136 -5.18 8.17 13.63
C TRP A 136 -5.36 6.86 14.38
N PHE A 137 -6.50 6.20 14.19
CA PHE A 137 -6.76 4.90 14.78
C PHE A 137 -5.77 3.84 14.27
N LYS A 138 -5.55 3.78 12.95
CA LYS A 138 -4.56 2.88 12.34
C LYS A 138 -3.14 3.16 12.84
N ALA A 139 -2.76 4.43 12.92
CA ALA A 139 -1.46 4.84 13.43
C ALA A 139 -1.25 4.41 14.88
N GLY A 140 -2.22 4.64 15.75
CA GLY A 140 -2.16 4.22 17.16
C GLY A 140 -2.08 2.70 17.32
N PHE A 141 -2.89 1.97 16.56
CA PHE A 141 -2.87 0.51 16.55
C PHE A 141 -1.49 -0.02 16.09
N LEU A 142 -0.99 0.47 14.96
CA LEU A 142 0.31 0.09 14.43
C LEU A 142 1.44 0.39 15.45
N HIS A 143 1.41 1.59 16.08
CA HIS A 143 2.37 1.96 17.12
C HIS A 143 2.38 0.97 18.27
N THR A 144 1.19 0.68 18.83
CA THR A 144 1.06 -0.19 19.99
C THR A 144 1.58 -1.60 19.71
N PHE A 145 1.16 -2.19 18.58
CA PHE A 145 1.61 -3.54 18.22
C PHE A 145 3.10 -3.60 17.90
N THR A 146 3.63 -2.61 17.19
CA THR A 146 5.07 -2.55 16.88
C THR A 146 5.88 -2.37 18.15
N PHE A 147 5.44 -1.48 19.06
CA PHE A 147 6.09 -1.29 20.35
C PHE A 147 6.12 -2.59 21.14
N LEU A 148 4.99 -3.26 21.32
CA LEU A 148 4.91 -4.51 22.08
C LEU A 148 5.79 -5.60 21.47
N ALA A 149 5.77 -5.75 20.13
CA ALA A 149 6.61 -6.72 19.44
C ALA A 149 8.11 -6.43 19.66
N LEU A 150 8.53 -5.16 19.52
CA LEU A 150 9.91 -4.75 19.73
C LEU A 150 10.32 -4.83 21.20
N ALA A 151 9.45 -4.41 22.12
CA ALA A 151 9.71 -4.51 23.55
C ALA A 151 9.92 -5.98 23.97
N PHE A 152 9.07 -6.88 23.47
CA PHE A 152 9.18 -8.29 23.72
C PHE A 152 10.48 -8.88 23.14
N LEU A 153 10.83 -8.51 21.91
CA LEU A 153 12.07 -8.92 21.25
C LEU A 153 13.31 -8.46 22.03
N LEU A 154 13.31 -7.20 22.48
CA LEU A 154 14.46 -6.60 23.16
C LEU A 154 14.67 -7.11 24.59
N VAL A 155 13.64 -7.65 25.23
CA VAL A 155 13.72 -8.22 26.58
C VAL A 155 14.14 -9.69 26.56
N ASN A 156 13.79 -10.42 25.50
CA ASN A 156 14.08 -11.84 25.37
C ASN A 156 15.42 -12.10 24.63
N PRO A 157 16.04 -13.29 24.84
CA PRO A 157 17.23 -13.68 24.09
C PRO A 157 16.98 -13.65 22.56
N PRO A 158 17.99 -13.29 21.75
CA PRO A 158 19.40 -13.02 22.12
C PRO A 158 19.68 -11.58 22.60
N PHE A 159 18.70 -10.68 22.55
CA PHE A 159 18.94 -9.25 22.85
C PHE A 159 18.83 -8.93 24.36
N GLY A 160 18.14 -9.77 25.12
CA GLY A 160 18.00 -9.62 26.58
C GLY A 160 19.32 -9.66 27.31
N ASP A 161 20.23 -10.53 26.90
CA ASP A 161 21.52 -10.79 27.58
C ASP A 161 22.54 -9.67 27.37
N ILE A 162 22.42 -8.87 26.31
CA ILE A 162 23.34 -7.76 26.01
C ILE A 162 23.35 -6.70 27.14
N ALA A 163 22.18 -6.44 27.74
CA ALA A 163 22.08 -5.45 28.82
C ALA A 163 22.51 -5.97 30.20
N VAL A 164 22.45 -7.27 30.42
CA VAL A 164 22.85 -7.88 31.71
C VAL A 164 24.38 -7.88 31.86
N SER A 165 25.11 -8.02 30.75
CA SER A 165 26.59 -8.01 30.80
C SER A 165 27.19 -6.69 31.30
N TYR A 166 26.52 -5.57 31.16
CA TYR A 166 26.99 -4.27 31.65
C TYR A 166 26.75 -4.04 33.14
N THR A 167 25.83 -4.75 33.76
CA THR A 167 25.53 -4.59 35.21
C THR A 167 26.49 -5.35 36.08
N HIS A 168 27.20 -6.35 35.57
CA HIS A 168 28.22 -7.11 36.31
C HIS A 168 29.63 -6.44 36.31
N LEU A 169 29.80 -5.35 35.55
CA LEU A 169 31.06 -4.59 35.50
C LEU A 169 31.08 -3.36 36.43
N ARG A 170 30.10 -3.23 37.31
CA ARG A 170 30.02 -2.22 38.34
C ARG A 170 29.99 -2.93 39.70
#